data_d9be2be12dadb99f018a75df6e90990f
#
_entry.id   d9be2be12dadb99f018a75df6e90990f
#
_cell.length_a   1.000
_cell.length_b   1.000
_cell.length_c   1.000
_cell.angle_alpha   90.00
_cell.angle_beta   90.00
_cell.angle_gamma   90.00
#
_symmetry.space_group_name_H-M   'P 1'
#
loop_
_entity.id
_entity.type
_entity.pdbx_description
1 polymer ?
#
loop_
_entity_poly.entity_id
_entity_poly.type
_entity_poly.pdbx_seq_one_letter_code
_entity_poly.pdbx_strand_id
1 'polypeptide(L)'
;NTDDEFRTALWNYAAALDLASTSSGHAKSTYESKSSHFLRDLVQWLQKHMTDAFEVTYQGRTKSLPEWAKGKSIRELSGISSHERINFRDLVNTISGICLGAHFQDQAPEYPVFSVLITGTNRDQAAQDALRAIAGQNRTKQATAVLDALELLDGERLDPYKSKHAKHILGLLKKKGHGQVVNRSELIQDDKGVEYMDKDRQRLEPEWVAVVLAVLVYSGDLVLAIPGKKFDATGLPQLAGTGVDELTQFKHIERPKDWNLPALKALFELLGLTPGMAQLVTQGKEEPVQQL
;
A
#
# COMPACT_ATOMS: atom_id res chain seq x y z
N ASN A 1 -31.36 15.96 5.09
CA ASN A 1 -31.29 16.58 3.77
C ASN A 1 -32.52 17.50 3.59
N THR A 2 -32.30 18.77 3.26
CA THR A 2 -33.32 19.80 3.07
C THR A 2 -33.77 19.95 1.60
N ASP A 3 -33.20 19.17 0.69
CA ASP A 3 -33.52 19.20 -0.72
C ASP A 3 -34.91 18.62 -0.99
N ASP A 4 -35.76 19.42 -1.62
CA ASP A 4 -37.17 19.07 -1.85
C ASP A 4 -37.34 18.00 -2.92
N GLU A 5 -36.45 17.94 -3.91
CA GLU A 5 -36.47 16.89 -4.95
C GLU A 5 -36.18 15.53 -4.32
N PHE A 6 -35.13 15.45 -3.49
CA PHE A 6 -34.79 14.22 -2.77
C PHE A 6 -35.92 13.79 -1.82
N ARG A 7 -36.47 14.73 -1.03
CA ARG A 7 -37.57 14.43 -0.09
C ARG A 7 -38.80 13.91 -0.81
N THR A 8 -39.17 14.54 -1.91
CA THR A 8 -40.33 14.13 -2.72
C THR A 8 -40.13 12.73 -3.30
N ALA A 9 -38.96 12.45 -3.87
CA ALA A 9 -38.63 11.12 -4.38
C ALA A 9 -38.63 10.06 -3.28
N LEU A 10 -38.11 10.38 -2.08
CA LEU A 10 -38.10 9.47 -0.92
C LEU A 10 -39.52 9.16 -0.43
N TRP A 11 -40.38 10.17 -0.32
CA TRP A 11 -41.76 9.96 0.09
C TRP A 11 -42.57 9.16 -0.93
N ASN A 12 -42.40 9.43 -2.21
CA ASN A 12 -43.03 8.67 -3.28
C ASN A 12 -42.56 7.22 -3.29
N TYR A 13 -41.25 6.98 -3.05
CA TYR A 13 -40.70 5.63 -2.92
C TYR A 13 -41.33 4.88 -1.74
N ALA A 14 -41.36 5.50 -0.55
CA ALA A 14 -41.94 4.89 0.65
C ALA A 14 -43.43 4.59 0.47
N ALA A 15 -44.20 5.54 -0.08
CA ALA A 15 -45.62 5.36 -0.33
C ALA A 15 -45.88 4.24 -1.39
N ALA A 16 -45.06 4.17 -2.44
CA ALA A 16 -45.17 3.09 -3.45
C ALA A 16 -44.85 1.72 -2.86
N LEU A 17 -43.88 1.59 -1.95
CA LEU A 17 -43.58 0.36 -1.22
C LEU A 17 -44.74 -0.09 -0.33
N ASP A 18 -45.30 0.84 0.45
CA ASP A 18 -46.44 0.56 1.33
C ASP A 18 -47.65 0.08 0.54
N LEU A 19 -48.00 0.78 -0.54
CA LEU A 19 -49.09 0.41 -1.43
C LEU A 19 -48.83 -0.92 -2.14
N ALA A 20 -47.59 -1.24 -2.52
CA ALA A 20 -47.25 -2.53 -3.10
C ALA A 20 -47.41 -3.68 -2.09
N SER A 21 -47.12 -3.42 -0.80
CA SER A 21 -47.25 -4.42 0.29
C SER A 21 -48.70 -4.73 0.65
N THR A 22 -49.58 -3.75 0.50
CA THR A 22 -51.01 -3.85 0.87
C THR A 22 -51.94 -4.19 -0.31
N SER A 23 -51.45 -4.13 -1.55
CA SER A 23 -52.19 -4.40 -2.78
C SER A 23 -51.98 -5.81 -3.30
N SER A 24 -52.84 -6.24 -4.22
CA SER A 24 -52.76 -7.53 -4.94
C SER A 24 -52.96 -7.38 -6.45
N GLY A 25 -52.56 -8.40 -7.23
CA GLY A 25 -52.74 -8.46 -8.66
C GLY A 25 -52.08 -7.30 -9.41
N HIS A 26 -52.78 -6.70 -10.35
CA HIS A 26 -52.24 -5.64 -11.22
C HIS A 26 -51.85 -4.37 -10.42
N ALA A 27 -52.60 -4.04 -9.38
CA ALA A 27 -52.27 -2.88 -8.55
C ALA A 27 -50.90 -3.07 -7.85
N LYS A 28 -50.61 -4.26 -7.30
CA LYS A 28 -49.32 -4.59 -6.72
C LYS A 28 -48.18 -4.40 -7.71
N SER A 29 -48.28 -4.99 -8.89
CA SER A 29 -47.27 -4.89 -9.97
C SER A 29 -47.02 -3.42 -10.38
N THR A 30 -48.11 -2.61 -10.44
CA THR A 30 -47.97 -1.18 -10.75
C THR A 30 -47.18 -0.43 -9.69
N TYR A 31 -47.47 -0.68 -8.40
CA TYR A 31 -46.75 -0.01 -7.31
C TYR A 31 -45.31 -0.51 -7.18
N GLU A 32 -45.00 -1.77 -7.42
CA GLU A 32 -43.64 -2.31 -7.47
C GLU A 32 -42.84 -1.64 -8.61
N SER A 33 -43.45 -1.43 -9.78
CA SER A 33 -42.82 -0.70 -10.89
C SER A 33 -42.53 0.77 -10.51
N LYS A 34 -43.50 1.45 -9.85
CA LYS A 34 -43.33 2.83 -9.39
C LYS A 34 -42.23 2.93 -8.32
N SER A 35 -42.21 2.02 -7.35
CA SER A 35 -41.17 2.02 -6.32
C SER A 35 -39.78 1.84 -6.95
N SER A 36 -39.64 0.95 -7.92
CA SER A 36 -38.39 0.77 -8.67
C SER A 36 -37.96 2.01 -9.47
N HIS A 37 -38.93 2.79 -9.96
CA HIS A 37 -38.65 4.05 -10.63
C HIS A 37 -38.16 5.11 -9.64
N PHE A 38 -38.88 5.35 -8.55
CA PHE A 38 -38.47 6.32 -7.52
C PHE A 38 -37.15 5.94 -6.84
N LEU A 39 -36.87 4.65 -6.68
CA LEU A 39 -35.57 4.20 -6.19
C LEU A 39 -34.43 4.60 -7.14
N ARG A 40 -34.64 4.46 -8.45
CA ARG A 40 -33.66 4.93 -9.45
C ARG A 40 -33.44 6.43 -9.37
N ASP A 41 -34.51 7.21 -9.22
CA ASP A 41 -34.42 8.66 -9.10
C ASP A 41 -33.62 9.06 -7.85
N LEU A 42 -33.86 8.40 -6.70
CA LEU A 42 -33.08 8.58 -5.47
C LEU A 42 -31.60 8.24 -5.67
N VAL A 43 -31.31 7.12 -6.31
CA VAL A 43 -29.92 6.70 -6.61
C VAL A 43 -29.24 7.70 -7.55
N GLN A 44 -29.94 8.18 -8.58
CA GLN A 44 -29.38 9.19 -9.49
C GLN A 44 -29.14 10.52 -8.77
N TRP A 45 -30.07 10.95 -7.92
CA TRP A 45 -29.90 12.16 -7.13
C TRP A 45 -28.68 12.03 -6.18
N LEU A 46 -28.55 10.91 -5.46
CA LEU A 46 -27.41 10.64 -4.59
C LEU A 46 -26.10 10.65 -5.38
N GLN A 47 -26.04 10.01 -6.55
CA GLN A 47 -24.86 10.00 -7.40
C GLN A 47 -24.44 11.40 -7.87
N LYS A 48 -25.43 12.26 -8.17
CA LYS A 48 -25.19 13.62 -8.63
C LYS A 48 -24.71 14.56 -7.52
N HIS A 49 -25.28 14.41 -6.31
CA HIS A 49 -25.08 15.33 -5.18
C HIS A 49 -24.25 14.74 -4.04
N MET A 50 -23.64 13.57 -4.27
CA MET A 50 -22.92 12.83 -3.20
C MET A 50 -21.81 13.66 -2.55
N THR A 51 -21.13 14.51 -3.32
CA THR A 51 -20.03 15.34 -2.82
C THR A 51 -20.49 16.62 -2.14
N ASP A 52 -21.69 17.08 -2.42
CA ASP A 52 -22.16 18.41 -1.98
C ASP A 52 -23.24 18.35 -0.91
N ALA A 53 -24.01 17.24 -0.85
CA ALA A 53 -25.16 17.10 0.03
C ALA A 53 -24.86 16.52 1.42
N PHE A 54 -23.62 16.06 1.66
CA PHE A 54 -23.23 15.44 2.92
C PHE A 54 -22.34 16.37 3.75
N GLU A 55 -22.60 16.36 5.05
CA GLU A 55 -21.76 16.96 6.07
C GLU A 55 -21.15 15.87 6.95
N VAL A 56 -19.97 16.12 7.46
CA VAL A 56 -19.26 15.20 8.35
C VAL A 56 -18.94 15.90 9.65
N THR A 57 -19.29 15.27 10.76
CA THR A 57 -18.93 15.72 12.10
C THR A 57 -17.75 14.90 12.61
N TYR A 58 -16.65 15.58 12.90
CA TYR A 58 -15.47 14.98 13.50
C TYR A 58 -14.96 15.87 14.64
N GLN A 59 -14.74 15.30 15.83
CA GLN A 59 -14.31 16.01 17.03
C GLN A 59 -15.18 17.26 17.33
N GLY A 60 -16.50 17.12 17.22
CA GLY A 60 -17.47 18.21 17.50
C GLY A 60 -17.55 19.30 16.42
N ARG A 61 -16.82 19.18 15.30
CA ARG A 61 -16.85 20.13 14.18
C ARG A 61 -17.60 19.51 13.01
N THR A 62 -18.69 20.15 12.60
CA THR A 62 -19.45 19.75 11.41
C THR A 62 -19.06 20.64 10.24
N LYS A 63 -18.68 20.03 9.12
CA LYS A 63 -18.31 20.72 7.87
C LYS A 63 -18.77 19.90 6.67
N SER A 64 -18.98 20.62 5.56
CA SER A 64 -19.18 20.00 4.25
C SER A 64 -17.92 19.24 3.78
N LEU A 65 -18.09 18.34 2.83
CA LEU A 65 -16.97 17.57 2.28
C LEU A 65 -15.90 18.47 1.62
N PRO A 66 -16.25 19.49 0.80
CA PRO A 66 -15.27 20.41 0.24
C PRO A 66 -14.49 21.19 1.31
N GLU A 67 -15.11 21.56 2.43
CA GLU A 67 -14.42 22.24 3.53
C GLU A 67 -13.41 21.32 4.24
N TRP A 68 -13.74 20.04 4.46
CA TRP A 68 -12.79 19.07 4.97
C TRP A 68 -11.63 18.81 4.00
N ALA A 69 -11.92 18.80 2.70
CA ALA A 69 -10.93 18.63 1.64
C ALA A 69 -10.00 19.86 1.44
N LYS A 70 -10.27 20.98 2.16
CA LYS A 70 -9.47 22.22 2.08
C LYS A 70 -9.33 22.72 0.63
N GLY A 71 -10.42 22.68 -0.13
CA GLY A 71 -10.46 23.13 -1.53
C GLY A 71 -9.89 22.15 -2.55
N LYS A 72 -9.39 20.98 -2.12
CA LYS A 72 -9.01 19.91 -3.06
C LYS A 72 -10.26 19.16 -3.54
N SER A 73 -10.21 18.63 -4.74
CA SER A 73 -11.26 17.76 -5.25
C SER A 73 -11.31 16.45 -4.47
N ILE A 74 -12.50 16.06 -4.02
CA ILE A 74 -12.71 14.74 -3.40
C ILE A 74 -12.26 13.61 -4.33
N ARG A 75 -12.46 13.78 -5.64
CA ARG A 75 -12.00 12.82 -6.65
C ARG A 75 -10.49 12.67 -6.68
N GLU A 76 -9.75 13.77 -6.63
CA GLU A 76 -8.28 13.73 -6.56
C GLU A 76 -7.79 13.05 -5.28
N LEU A 77 -8.45 13.34 -4.16
CA LEU A 77 -8.11 12.74 -2.87
C LEU A 77 -8.49 11.26 -2.78
N SER A 78 -9.52 10.81 -3.50
CA SER A 78 -9.90 9.39 -3.55
C SER A 78 -9.04 8.56 -4.49
N GLY A 79 -8.25 9.19 -5.36
CA GLY A 79 -7.41 8.51 -6.35
C GLY A 79 -8.17 7.75 -7.43
N ILE A 80 -9.48 8.02 -7.54
CA ILE A 80 -10.34 7.40 -8.56
C ILE A 80 -10.09 8.09 -9.90
N SER A 81 -9.96 7.29 -10.96
CA SER A 81 -9.74 7.81 -12.30
C SER A 81 -10.88 8.71 -12.77
N SER A 82 -10.60 9.63 -13.70
CA SER A 82 -11.59 10.59 -14.22
C SER A 82 -12.82 9.90 -14.85
N HIS A 83 -12.69 8.66 -15.28
CA HIS A 83 -13.72 7.89 -15.94
C HIS A 83 -14.57 7.04 -14.99
N GLU A 84 -14.11 6.80 -13.76
CA GLU A 84 -14.82 6.02 -12.76
C GLU A 84 -15.74 6.91 -11.91
N ARG A 85 -16.88 6.35 -11.50
CA ARG A 85 -17.81 7.05 -10.61
C ARG A 85 -17.37 6.83 -9.16
N ILE A 86 -17.29 7.92 -8.39
CA ILE A 86 -17.12 7.84 -6.94
C ILE A 86 -18.35 7.16 -6.35
N ASN A 87 -18.14 6.12 -5.57
CA ASN A 87 -19.21 5.50 -4.78
C ASN A 87 -19.18 6.02 -3.33
N PHE A 88 -20.23 5.72 -2.57
CA PHE A 88 -20.36 6.20 -1.20
C PHE A 88 -19.25 5.69 -0.28
N ARG A 89 -18.78 4.47 -0.50
CA ARG A 89 -17.68 3.88 0.28
C ARG A 89 -16.37 4.63 0.03
N ASP A 90 -16.07 4.97 -1.20
CA ASP A 90 -14.86 5.74 -1.55
C ASP A 90 -14.90 7.12 -0.91
N LEU A 91 -16.08 7.76 -0.90
CA LEU A 91 -16.29 9.03 -0.25
C LEU A 91 -16.03 8.95 1.26
N VAL A 92 -16.62 7.97 1.94
CA VAL A 92 -16.42 7.74 3.38
C VAL A 92 -14.96 7.47 3.69
N ASN A 93 -14.30 6.62 2.92
CA ASN A 93 -12.89 6.31 3.10
C ASN A 93 -12.00 7.55 2.94
N THR A 94 -12.26 8.36 1.90
CA THR A 94 -11.50 9.59 1.64
C THR A 94 -11.63 10.58 2.80
N ILE A 95 -12.85 10.84 3.26
CA ILE A 95 -13.10 11.77 4.37
C ILE A 95 -12.54 11.22 5.69
N SER A 96 -12.71 9.94 5.96
CA SER A 96 -12.10 9.29 7.13
C SER A 96 -10.58 9.44 7.12
N GLY A 97 -9.94 9.25 5.97
CA GLY A 97 -8.51 9.47 5.82
C GLY A 97 -8.10 10.91 6.12
N ILE A 98 -8.86 11.90 5.64
CA ILE A 98 -8.59 13.33 5.94
C ILE A 98 -8.76 13.62 7.44
N CYS A 99 -9.83 13.15 8.06
CA CYS A 99 -10.11 13.39 9.47
C CYS A 99 -9.10 12.69 10.39
N LEU A 100 -8.74 11.45 10.08
CA LEU A 100 -7.86 10.63 10.92
C LEU A 100 -6.37 10.84 10.60
N GLY A 101 -6.03 11.48 9.49
CA GLY A 101 -4.64 11.62 9.02
C GLY A 101 -3.72 12.25 10.05
N ALA A 102 -4.14 13.34 10.71
CA ALA A 102 -3.35 13.99 11.75
C ALA A 102 -3.13 13.07 12.97
N HIS A 103 -4.17 12.36 13.40
CA HIS A 103 -4.05 11.41 14.50
C HIS A 103 -3.11 10.25 14.15
N PHE A 104 -3.20 9.73 12.94
CA PHE A 104 -2.30 8.67 12.48
C PHE A 104 -0.86 9.17 12.40
N GLN A 105 -0.63 10.39 11.93
CA GLN A 105 0.69 11.00 11.86
C GLN A 105 1.33 11.14 13.26
N ASP A 106 0.52 11.49 14.28
CA ASP A 106 1.00 11.54 15.67
C ASP A 106 1.38 10.14 16.21
N GLN A 107 0.65 9.10 15.80
CA GLN A 107 0.90 7.71 16.20
C GLN A 107 2.06 7.05 15.43
N ALA A 108 2.31 7.51 14.21
CA ALA A 108 3.34 6.97 13.32
C ALA A 108 4.12 8.10 12.64
N PRO A 109 4.93 8.88 13.39
CA PRO A 109 5.59 10.07 12.86
C PRO A 109 6.62 9.76 11.77
N GLU A 110 7.08 8.53 11.71
CA GLU A 110 8.07 8.07 10.72
C GLU A 110 7.45 7.22 9.59
N TYR A 111 6.11 7.16 9.51
CA TYR A 111 5.44 6.45 8.41
C TYR A 111 5.74 7.13 7.06
N PRO A 112 5.99 6.35 5.99
CA PRO A 112 6.32 6.92 4.68
C PRO A 112 5.18 7.72 4.08
N VAL A 113 5.52 8.84 3.42
CA VAL A 113 4.55 9.68 2.71
C VAL A 113 4.67 9.42 1.21
N PHE A 114 3.66 8.76 0.66
CA PHE A 114 3.62 8.41 -0.76
C PHE A 114 3.17 9.61 -1.61
N SER A 115 3.84 9.86 -2.73
CA SER A 115 3.48 10.90 -3.70
C SER A 115 2.26 10.53 -4.57
N VAL A 116 1.82 9.28 -4.50
CA VAL A 116 0.59 8.77 -5.13
C VAL A 116 -0.35 8.22 -4.07
N LEU A 117 -1.64 8.15 -4.36
CA LEU A 117 -2.59 7.56 -3.43
C LEU A 117 -2.40 6.05 -3.35
N ILE A 118 -2.07 5.58 -2.15
CA ILE A 118 -2.07 4.16 -1.80
C ILE A 118 -3.25 3.91 -0.86
N THR A 119 -4.02 2.89 -1.18
CA THR A 119 -5.19 2.44 -0.40
C THR A 119 -5.04 0.95 -0.09
N GLY A 120 -5.87 0.42 0.80
CA GLY A 120 -5.88 -1.02 1.08
C GLY A 120 -6.19 -1.89 -0.14
N THR A 121 -6.78 -1.32 -1.20
CA THR A 121 -7.13 -2.07 -2.43
C THR A 121 -6.00 -2.14 -3.46
N ASN A 122 -5.06 -1.18 -3.44
CA ASN A 122 -3.95 -1.13 -4.41
C ASN A 122 -2.56 -1.31 -3.78
N ARG A 123 -2.47 -1.49 -2.46
CA ARG A 123 -1.22 -1.62 -1.72
C ARG A 123 -0.38 -2.81 -2.22
N ASP A 124 -0.99 -3.99 -2.34
CA ASP A 124 -0.31 -5.20 -2.79
C ASP A 124 0.23 -5.05 -4.21
N GLN A 125 -0.57 -4.44 -5.10
CA GLN A 125 -0.12 -4.16 -6.47
C GLN A 125 1.02 -3.15 -6.48
N ALA A 126 0.98 -2.13 -5.63
CA ALA A 126 2.04 -1.12 -5.52
C ALA A 126 3.36 -1.75 -5.00
N ALA A 127 3.27 -2.63 -4.01
CA ALA A 127 4.41 -3.39 -3.51
C ALA A 127 4.96 -4.33 -4.59
N GLN A 128 4.10 -5.04 -5.30
CA GLN A 128 4.50 -5.93 -6.40
C GLN A 128 5.20 -5.18 -7.55
N ASP A 129 4.70 -4.00 -7.90
CA ASP A 129 5.33 -3.15 -8.91
C ASP A 129 6.72 -2.66 -8.46
N ALA A 130 6.88 -2.32 -7.18
CA ALA A 130 8.17 -1.97 -6.61
C ALA A 130 9.15 -3.16 -6.63
N LEU A 131 8.70 -4.37 -6.29
CA LEU A 131 9.52 -5.60 -6.36
C LEU A 131 10.01 -5.88 -7.79
N ARG A 132 9.14 -5.71 -8.79
CA ARG A 132 9.51 -5.85 -10.21
C ARG A 132 10.54 -4.81 -10.64
N ALA A 133 10.38 -3.56 -10.19
CA ALA A 133 11.34 -2.49 -10.48
C ALA A 133 12.72 -2.78 -9.86
N ILE A 134 12.77 -3.33 -8.63
CA ILE A 134 14.00 -3.75 -7.96
C ILE A 134 14.72 -4.84 -8.76
N ALA A 135 13.96 -5.75 -9.37
CA ALA A 135 14.51 -6.82 -10.22
C ALA A 135 14.87 -6.36 -11.65
N GLY A 136 14.92 -5.06 -11.92
CA GLY A 136 15.31 -4.50 -13.22
C GLY A 136 14.22 -4.50 -14.29
N GLN A 137 12.95 -4.75 -13.91
CA GLN A 137 11.81 -4.62 -14.82
C GLN A 137 11.35 -3.16 -14.93
N ASN A 138 10.35 -2.90 -15.79
CA ASN A 138 9.83 -1.55 -16.02
C ASN A 138 9.35 -0.89 -14.71
N ARG A 139 9.90 0.29 -14.40
CA ARG A 139 9.57 1.06 -13.21
C ARG A 139 8.35 1.92 -13.47
N THR A 140 7.21 1.56 -12.90
CA THR A 140 5.98 2.36 -12.96
C THR A 140 6.07 3.60 -12.06
N LYS A 141 5.19 4.59 -12.28
CA LYS A 141 5.08 5.75 -11.37
C LYS A 141 4.77 5.33 -9.94
N GLN A 142 3.95 4.30 -9.77
CA GLN A 142 3.59 3.75 -8.47
C GLN A 142 4.79 3.09 -7.78
N ALA A 143 5.57 2.30 -8.52
CA ALA A 143 6.82 1.72 -8.01
C ALA A 143 7.82 2.80 -7.59
N THR A 144 7.99 3.85 -8.39
CA THR A 144 8.87 4.99 -8.04
C THR A 144 8.40 5.67 -6.76
N ALA A 145 7.10 5.94 -6.64
CA ALA A 145 6.53 6.59 -5.46
C ALA A 145 6.70 5.75 -4.19
N VAL A 146 6.61 4.43 -4.29
CA VAL A 146 6.86 3.50 -3.17
C VAL A 146 8.32 3.50 -2.77
N LEU A 147 9.23 3.34 -3.72
CA LEU A 147 10.67 3.30 -3.44
C LEU A 147 11.19 4.64 -2.88
N ASP A 148 10.68 5.76 -3.39
CA ASP A 148 11.02 7.10 -2.91
C ASP A 148 10.50 7.36 -1.49
N ALA A 149 9.23 7.04 -1.22
CA ALA A 149 8.63 7.18 0.11
C ALA A 149 9.32 6.33 1.18
N LEU A 150 9.86 5.16 0.80
CA LEU A 150 10.65 4.30 1.68
C LEU A 150 12.13 4.71 1.75
N GLU A 151 12.51 5.82 1.12
CA GLU A 151 13.89 6.35 1.07
C GLU A 151 14.89 5.34 0.49
N LEU A 152 14.47 4.57 -0.52
CA LEU A 152 15.26 3.51 -1.15
C LEU A 152 15.88 3.95 -2.48
N LEU A 153 15.76 5.23 -2.84
CA LEU A 153 16.34 5.82 -4.05
C LEU A 153 17.37 6.90 -3.74
N ASP A 154 18.43 6.94 -4.54
CA ASP A 154 19.31 8.09 -4.71
C ASP A 154 19.27 8.53 -6.18
N GLY A 155 18.45 9.53 -6.48
CA GLY A 155 18.04 9.82 -7.85
C GLY A 155 17.25 8.64 -8.44
N GLU A 156 17.77 8.04 -9.51
CA GLU A 156 17.15 6.87 -10.14
C GLU A 156 17.72 5.52 -9.67
N ARG A 157 18.80 5.54 -8.87
CA ARG A 157 19.48 4.34 -8.41
C ARG A 157 18.89 3.84 -7.10
N LEU A 158 18.85 2.51 -6.94
CA LEU A 158 18.50 1.88 -5.67
C LEU A 158 19.64 2.07 -4.67
N ASP A 159 19.32 2.70 -3.53
CA ASP A 159 20.24 2.92 -2.40
C ASP A 159 19.49 2.75 -1.08
N PRO A 160 19.68 1.65 -0.35
CA PRO A 160 19.02 1.43 0.93
C PRO A 160 19.64 2.21 2.08
N TYR A 161 20.86 2.78 1.90
CA TYR A 161 21.65 3.27 3.03
C TYR A 161 21.18 4.62 3.58
N LYS A 162 20.32 5.34 2.85
CA LYS A 162 19.63 6.54 3.34
C LYS A 162 18.37 6.19 4.12
N SER A 163 17.71 5.08 3.77
CA SER A 163 16.45 4.65 4.34
C SER A 163 16.54 4.38 5.83
N LYS A 164 15.69 5.04 6.62
CA LYS A 164 15.53 4.78 8.06
C LYS A 164 14.98 3.37 8.31
N HIS A 165 14.14 2.85 7.42
CA HIS A 165 13.58 1.51 7.50
C HIS A 165 14.65 0.43 7.29
N ALA A 166 15.48 0.60 6.26
CA ALA A 166 16.61 -0.29 6.00
C ALA A 166 17.63 -0.25 7.13
N LYS A 167 17.97 0.95 7.67
CA LYS A 167 18.85 1.11 8.83
C LYS A 167 18.33 0.38 10.06
N HIS A 168 17.02 0.44 10.32
CA HIS A 168 16.40 -0.29 11.42
C HIS A 168 16.61 -1.80 11.27
N ILE A 169 16.31 -2.37 10.10
CA ILE A 169 16.48 -3.80 9.81
C ILE A 169 17.95 -4.23 9.93
N LEU A 170 18.84 -3.48 9.31
CA LEU A 170 20.30 -3.75 9.41
C LEU A 170 20.82 -3.61 10.82
N GLY A 171 20.27 -2.67 11.61
CA GLY A 171 20.59 -2.50 13.02
C GLY A 171 20.20 -3.71 13.86
N LEU A 172 19.04 -4.31 13.62
CA LEU A 172 18.62 -5.56 14.27
C LEU A 172 19.54 -6.72 13.87
N LEU A 173 19.84 -6.83 12.57
CA LEU A 173 20.73 -7.87 12.08
C LEU A 173 22.16 -7.72 12.63
N LYS A 174 22.66 -6.49 12.82
CA LYS A 174 23.97 -6.22 13.45
C LYS A 174 24.03 -6.64 14.93
N LYS A 175 22.93 -6.54 15.66
CA LYS A 175 22.86 -6.96 17.08
C LYS A 175 22.94 -8.48 17.25
N LYS A 176 22.65 -9.26 16.20
CA LYS A 176 22.77 -10.72 16.23
C LYS A 176 24.23 -11.15 16.09
N GLY A 177 24.57 -12.25 16.74
CA GLY A 177 25.88 -12.88 16.63
C GLY A 177 26.12 -13.47 15.24
N HIS A 178 27.36 -13.90 15.00
CA HIS A 178 27.74 -14.58 13.75
C HIS A 178 26.92 -15.86 13.57
N GLY A 179 26.35 -16.07 12.38
CA GLY A 179 25.50 -17.22 12.08
C GLY A 179 24.09 -17.18 12.68
N GLN A 180 23.74 -16.12 13.41
CA GLN A 180 22.37 -15.93 13.91
C GLN A 180 21.51 -15.19 12.89
N VAL A 181 20.20 -15.43 12.96
CA VAL A 181 19.19 -14.84 12.08
C VAL A 181 18.26 -13.90 12.86
N VAL A 182 17.59 -13.00 12.15
CA VAL A 182 16.45 -12.24 12.68
C VAL A 182 15.18 -12.89 12.16
N ASN A 183 14.38 -13.44 13.06
CA ASN A 183 13.11 -14.04 12.71
C ASN A 183 12.05 -13.01 12.35
N ARG A 184 11.06 -13.37 11.56
CA ARG A 184 9.94 -12.51 11.21
C ARG A 184 9.28 -11.88 12.44
N SER A 185 9.02 -12.69 13.49
CA SER A 185 8.40 -12.23 14.73
C SER A 185 9.22 -11.23 15.53
N GLU A 186 10.54 -11.14 15.29
CA GLU A 186 11.40 -10.12 15.89
C GLU A 186 11.33 -8.79 15.12
N LEU A 187 10.99 -8.85 13.84
CA LEU A 187 10.90 -7.69 12.97
C LEU A 187 9.47 -7.14 12.87
N ILE A 188 8.47 -8.03 12.77
CA ILE A 188 7.07 -7.68 12.61
C ILE A 188 6.30 -8.14 13.86
N GLN A 189 5.57 -7.21 14.46
CA GLN A 189 4.83 -7.39 15.71
C GLN A 189 3.36 -7.11 15.48
N ASP A 190 2.50 -7.87 16.15
CA ASP A 190 1.06 -7.59 16.18
C ASP A 190 0.74 -6.44 17.16
N ASP A 191 -0.10 -5.51 16.70
CA ASP A 191 -0.73 -4.49 17.52
C ASP A 191 -2.24 -4.51 17.25
N LYS A 192 -2.99 -5.13 18.14
CA LYS A 192 -4.47 -5.24 18.09
C LYS A 192 -5.00 -5.88 16.81
N GLY A 193 -4.31 -6.92 16.33
CA GLY A 193 -4.69 -7.67 15.14
C GLY A 193 -4.18 -7.07 13.83
N VAL A 194 -3.29 -6.07 13.89
CA VAL A 194 -2.60 -5.52 12.72
C VAL A 194 -1.09 -5.66 12.92
N GLU A 195 -0.41 -6.18 11.91
CA GLU A 195 1.02 -6.41 11.96
C GLU A 195 1.80 -5.19 11.45
N TYR A 196 2.85 -4.80 12.20
CA TYR A 196 3.74 -3.70 11.85
C TYR A 196 5.19 -4.00 12.20
N MET A 197 6.11 -3.48 11.40
CA MET A 197 7.49 -3.25 11.83
C MET A 197 7.54 -1.95 12.62
N ASP A 198 8.17 -1.98 13.80
CA ASP A 198 8.33 -0.83 14.70
C ASP A 198 6.98 -0.12 14.96
N LYS A 199 6.13 -0.78 15.73
CA LYS A 199 4.76 -0.34 16.03
C LYS A 199 4.67 1.03 16.72
N ASP A 200 5.77 1.51 17.32
CA ASP A 200 5.77 2.72 18.11
C ASP A 200 6.17 3.97 17.30
N ARG A 201 6.87 3.81 16.17
CA ARG A 201 7.39 4.93 15.38
C ARG A 201 7.07 4.86 13.90
N GLN A 202 7.36 3.74 13.26
CA GLN A 202 7.26 3.60 11.80
C GLN A 202 5.93 3.02 11.37
N ARG A 203 5.38 2.09 12.13
CA ARG A 203 4.15 1.32 11.83
C ARG A 203 4.10 0.84 10.39
N LEU A 204 5.24 0.32 9.93
CA LEU A 204 5.38 -0.11 8.53
C LEU A 204 4.74 -1.47 8.33
N GLU A 205 3.79 -1.57 7.41
CA GLU A 205 3.08 -2.79 7.10
C GLU A 205 3.99 -3.82 6.44
N PRO A 206 3.70 -5.13 6.58
CA PRO A 206 4.51 -6.23 6.08
C PRO A 206 4.85 -6.12 4.58
N GLU A 207 3.95 -5.57 3.77
CA GLU A 207 4.15 -5.39 2.33
C GLU A 207 5.29 -4.40 2.03
N TRP A 208 5.36 -3.31 2.76
CA TRP A 208 6.46 -2.34 2.65
C TRP A 208 7.76 -2.90 3.21
N VAL A 209 7.68 -3.68 4.28
CA VAL A 209 8.85 -4.39 4.81
C VAL A 209 9.42 -5.34 3.76
N ALA A 210 8.56 -6.07 3.02
CA ALA A 210 9.01 -6.95 1.92
C ALA A 210 9.75 -6.16 0.81
N VAL A 211 9.27 -4.95 0.48
CA VAL A 211 9.97 -4.07 -0.49
C VAL A 211 11.34 -3.63 0.04
N VAL A 212 11.44 -3.21 1.31
CA VAL A 212 12.72 -2.83 1.93
C VAL A 212 13.69 -4.02 1.95
N LEU A 213 13.20 -5.20 2.34
CA LEU A 213 14.00 -6.44 2.34
C LEU A 213 14.51 -6.78 0.93
N ALA A 214 13.68 -6.62 -0.10
CA ALA A 214 14.08 -6.86 -1.49
C ALA A 214 15.21 -5.93 -1.94
N VAL A 215 15.20 -4.65 -1.56
CA VAL A 215 16.31 -3.74 -1.87
C VAL A 215 17.57 -4.12 -1.09
N LEU A 216 17.44 -4.58 0.15
CA LEU A 216 18.59 -5.10 0.92
C LEU A 216 19.14 -6.42 0.38
N VAL A 217 18.29 -7.25 -0.24
CA VAL A 217 18.74 -8.41 -1.04
C VAL A 217 19.48 -7.95 -2.30
N TYR A 218 18.92 -6.97 -3.02
CA TYR A 218 19.55 -6.37 -4.20
C TYR A 218 20.94 -5.82 -3.90
N SER A 219 21.10 -5.06 -2.81
CA SER A 219 22.40 -4.54 -2.37
C SER A 219 23.33 -5.61 -1.78
N GLY A 220 22.83 -6.82 -1.57
CA GLY A 220 23.56 -7.93 -0.98
C GLY A 220 23.87 -7.77 0.51
N ASP A 221 23.09 -6.99 1.23
CA ASP A 221 23.28 -6.78 2.67
C ASP A 221 22.66 -7.89 3.52
N LEU A 222 21.70 -8.63 2.95
CA LEU A 222 21.07 -9.77 3.60
C LEU A 222 20.61 -10.85 2.60
N VAL A 223 20.30 -12.01 3.14
CA VAL A 223 19.60 -13.10 2.47
C VAL A 223 18.22 -13.24 3.11
N LEU A 224 17.17 -13.28 2.30
CA LEU A 224 15.78 -13.43 2.71
C LEU A 224 15.36 -14.90 2.61
N ALA A 225 14.89 -15.48 3.71
CA ALA A 225 14.38 -16.85 3.73
C ALA A 225 12.86 -16.87 3.87
N ILE A 226 12.18 -17.47 2.91
CA ILE A 226 10.74 -17.81 2.96
C ILE A 226 10.55 -19.33 3.13
N PRO A 227 9.35 -19.84 3.35
CA PRO A 227 9.09 -21.28 3.36
C PRO A 227 9.57 -21.94 2.06
N GLY A 228 10.56 -22.85 2.19
CA GLY A 228 11.09 -23.63 1.06
C GLY A 228 12.08 -22.93 0.14
N LYS A 229 12.34 -21.61 0.30
CA LYS A 229 13.23 -20.85 -0.60
C LYS A 229 14.10 -19.86 0.18
N LYS A 230 15.27 -19.53 -0.38
CA LYS A 230 16.12 -18.42 0.06
C LYS A 230 16.44 -17.54 -1.14
N PHE A 231 16.43 -16.23 -0.92
CA PHE A 231 16.76 -15.23 -1.94
C PHE A 231 18.00 -14.45 -1.51
N ASP A 232 19.01 -14.56 -2.30
CA ASP A 232 20.16 -13.66 -2.38
C ASP A 232 20.01 -12.77 -3.63
N ALA A 233 21.02 -11.98 -3.95
CA ALA A 233 20.96 -11.06 -5.08
C ALA A 233 20.75 -11.75 -6.45
N THR A 234 21.11 -13.02 -6.60
CA THR A 234 20.83 -13.79 -7.83
C THR A 234 19.39 -14.24 -7.93
N GLY A 235 18.75 -14.40 -6.79
CA GLY A 235 17.33 -14.78 -6.68
C GLY A 235 16.34 -13.63 -6.92
N LEU A 236 16.79 -12.40 -7.26
CA LEU A 236 15.90 -11.25 -7.45
C LEU A 236 14.78 -11.46 -8.48
N PRO A 237 15.02 -12.05 -9.68
CA PRO A 237 13.95 -12.31 -10.62
C PRO A 237 12.87 -13.25 -10.06
N GLN A 238 13.30 -14.27 -9.31
CA GLN A 238 12.38 -15.20 -8.65
C GLN A 238 11.66 -14.54 -7.47
N LEU A 239 12.36 -13.69 -6.69
CA LEU A 239 11.76 -12.90 -5.62
C LEU A 239 10.66 -11.98 -6.18
N ALA A 240 10.93 -11.25 -7.26
CA ALA A 240 9.94 -10.39 -7.91
C ALA A 240 8.77 -11.17 -8.55
N GLY A 241 8.99 -12.43 -8.90
CA GLY A 241 7.94 -13.34 -9.37
C GLY A 241 7.14 -14.00 -8.25
N THR A 242 7.60 -13.88 -6.99
CA THR A 242 6.88 -14.38 -5.82
C THR A 242 5.81 -13.37 -5.42
N GLY A 243 4.61 -13.84 -5.06
CA GLY A 243 3.53 -12.95 -4.62
C GLY A 243 3.87 -12.21 -3.33
N VAL A 244 3.39 -10.98 -3.19
CA VAL A 244 3.60 -10.16 -1.99
C VAL A 244 3.16 -10.89 -0.73
N ASP A 245 1.99 -11.56 -0.76
CA ASP A 245 1.46 -12.35 0.35
C ASP A 245 2.43 -13.44 0.83
N GLU A 246 3.12 -14.12 -0.10
CA GLU A 246 4.12 -15.13 0.24
C GLU A 246 5.38 -14.49 0.83
N LEU A 247 5.81 -13.34 0.29
CA LEU A 247 6.97 -12.61 0.78
C LEU A 247 6.74 -12.02 2.18
N THR A 248 5.54 -11.54 2.48
CA THR A 248 5.20 -11.04 3.83
C THR A 248 5.26 -12.13 4.90
N GLN A 249 5.17 -13.40 4.50
CA GLN A 249 5.29 -14.57 5.38
C GLN A 249 6.73 -15.12 5.45
N PHE A 250 7.75 -14.27 5.23
CA PHE A 250 9.14 -14.69 5.36
C PHE A 250 9.43 -15.32 6.74
N LYS A 251 10.39 -16.23 6.80
CA LYS A 251 10.78 -16.90 8.04
C LYS A 251 11.78 -16.06 8.84
N HIS A 252 12.85 -15.67 8.19
CA HIS A 252 13.94 -14.92 8.78
C HIS A 252 14.76 -14.22 7.70
N ILE A 253 15.59 -13.30 8.16
CA ILE A 253 16.66 -12.70 7.41
C ILE A 253 18.00 -13.10 8.04
N GLU A 254 19.02 -13.32 7.22
CA GLU A 254 20.35 -13.69 7.66
C GLU A 254 21.44 -12.84 7.01
N ARG A 255 22.59 -12.74 7.65
CA ARG A 255 23.72 -12.07 7.05
C ARG A 255 24.28 -12.91 5.88
N PRO A 256 24.76 -12.25 4.84
CA PRO A 256 25.60 -12.93 3.85
C PRO A 256 26.87 -13.45 4.52
N LYS A 257 27.48 -14.49 3.95
CA LYS A 257 28.76 -15.03 4.43
C LYS A 257 29.88 -14.00 4.19
N ASP A 258 30.76 -13.81 5.19
CA ASP A 258 31.78 -12.75 5.19
C ASP A 258 32.86 -12.92 4.11
N TRP A 259 32.99 -11.87 3.29
CA TRP A 259 34.15 -11.60 2.44
C TRP A 259 34.35 -10.08 2.36
N ASN A 260 35.38 -9.60 1.65
CA ASN A 260 35.56 -8.16 1.41
C ASN A 260 34.48 -7.62 0.46
N LEU A 261 33.24 -7.78 0.87
CA LEU A 261 32.03 -7.42 0.13
C LEU A 261 31.99 -5.93 -0.27
N PRO A 262 32.44 -4.96 0.57
CA PRO A 262 32.42 -3.56 0.16
C PRO A 262 33.21 -3.28 -1.11
N ALA A 263 34.40 -3.86 -1.24
CA ALA A 263 35.22 -3.68 -2.44
C ALA A 263 34.60 -4.36 -3.69
N LEU A 264 34.06 -5.56 -3.50
CA LEU A 264 33.37 -6.27 -4.59
C LEU A 264 32.09 -5.57 -5.03
N LYS A 265 31.30 -5.05 -4.07
CA LYS A 265 30.11 -4.27 -4.39
C LYS A 265 30.44 -3.01 -5.21
N ALA A 266 31.46 -2.26 -4.79
CA ALA A 266 31.88 -1.05 -5.50
C ALA A 266 32.37 -1.38 -6.94
N LEU A 267 33.04 -2.51 -7.13
CA LEU A 267 33.44 -2.97 -8.45
C LEU A 267 32.23 -3.31 -9.34
N PHE A 268 31.26 -4.05 -8.80
CA PHE A 268 30.05 -4.41 -9.55
C PHE A 268 29.21 -3.17 -9.91
N GLU A 269 29.09 -2.19 -9.01
CA GLU A 269 28.45 -0.90 -9.29
C GLU A 269 29.14 -0.13 -10.40
N LEU A 270 30.49 -0.07 -10.38
CA LEU A 270 31.26 0.60 -11.41
C LEU A 270 31.02 -0.01 -12.79
N LEU A 271 30.79 -1.32 -12.84
CA LEU A 271 30.53 -2.08 -14.08
C LEU A 271 29.05 -2.12 -14.46
N GLY A 272 28.16 -1.43 -13.71
CA GLY A 272 26.71 -1.41 -13.97
C GLY A 272 25.98 -2.70 -13.64
N LEU A 273 26.62 -3.60 -12.87
CA LEU A 273 26.05 -4.88 -12.45
C LEU A 273 25.36 -4.73 -11.08
N THR A 274 24.48 -5.69 -10.78
CA THR A 274 23.79 -5.73 -9.47
C THR A 274 24.81 -5.88 -8.33
N PRO A 275 24.92 -4.94 -7.38
CA PRO A 275 25.93 -4.99 -6.31
C PRO A 275 25.87 -6.25 -5.46
N GLY A 276 24.69 -6.82 -5.28
CA GLY A 276 24.49 -8.05 -4.52
C GLY A 276 25.10 -9.29 -5.17
N MET A 277 25.41 -9.26 -6.47
CA MET A 277 26.11 -10.37 -7.13
C MET A 277 27.52 -10.59 -6.59
N ALA A 278 28.11 -9.57 -5.93
CA ALA A 278 29.37 -9.72 -5.21
C ALA A 278 29.36 -10.86 -4.15
N GLN A 279 28.19 -11.19 -3.60
CA GLN A 279 28.06 -12.32 -2.66
C GLN A 279 28.31 -13.67 -3.31
N LEU A 280 28.00 -13.83 -4.57
CA LEU A 280 28.16 -15.11 -5.27
C LEU A 280 29.61 -15.44 -5.51
N VAL A 281 30.42 -14.41 -5.79
CA VAL A 281 31.87 -14.56 -5.87
C VAL A 281 32.41 -15.14 -4.56
N THR A 282 31.86 -14.67 -3.43
CA THR A 282 32.25 -15.15 -2.10
C THR A 282 31.78 -16.59 -1.81
N GLN A 283 30.76 -17.06 -2.53
CA GLN A 283 30.27 -18.45 -2.45
C GLN A 283 30.98 -19.40 -3.44
N GLY A 284 31.95 -18.88 -4.20
CA GLY A 284 32.68 -19.67 -5.21
C GLY A 284 31.85 -19.94 -6.47
N LYS A 285 30.79 -19.17 -6.74
CA LYS A 285 30.04 -19.26 -7.99
C LYS A 285 30.71 -18.44 -9.07
N GLU A 286 30.94 -19.05 -10.25
CA GLU A 286 31.65 -18.44 -11.35
C GLU A 286 30.78 -17.50 -12.21
N GLU A 287 29.45 -17.66 -12.18
CA GLU A 287 28.52 -16.89 -13.02
C GLU A 287 28.69 -15.36 -12.95
N PRO A 288 28.91 -14.76 -11.78
CA PRO A 288 29.11 -13.30 -11.68
C PRO A 288 30.47 -12.88 -12.27
N VAL A 289 31.49 -13.76 -12.20
CA VAL A 289 32.81 -13.48 -12.76
C VAL A 289 32.79 -13.57 -14.29
N GLN A 290 31.91 -14.40 -14.85
CA GLN A 290 31.73 -14.52 -16.31
C GLN A 290 30.97 -13.33 -16.91
N GLN A 291 30.27 -12.53 -16.09
CA GLN A 291 29.58 -11.29 -16.51
C GLN A 291 30.50 -10.06 -16.43
N LEU A 292 31.65 -10.16 -15.77
CA LEU A 292 32.72 -9.17 -15.74
C LEU A 292 33.55 -9.19 -17.00
#